data_72806d08f38931fd417b3d65a47ac661
#
_entry.id   72806d08f38931fd417b3d65a47ac661
#
_cell.length_a   1.000
_cell.length_b   1.000
_cell.length_c   1.000
_cell.angle_alpha   90.00
_cell.angle_beta   90.00
_cell.angle_gamma   90.00
#
_symmetry.space_group_name_H-M   'P 1'
#
loop_
_entity.id
_entity.type
_entity.pdbx_description
1 polymer ?
#
loop_
_entity_poly.entity_id
_entity_poly.type
_entity_poly.pdbx_seq_one_letter_code
_entity_poly.pdbx_strand_id
1 'polypeptide(L)'
;MHARARGEGGPRLFVRLRAAWGAAFDGVRASTLPLAFALALALALGATTTSSAAVAAPPVVAQAAYAQGIVWQPDAAHANPHGDWDALGVRDLLVQWTAVDDEALIPGAGLPTAARLPDWKRIGREPWARDVIVGLAGRFDETQARGKASQLAAQSVALASAKWPMHVAGWYFPVEVDPTWTNAASLAPVLARLPRPLWISVYDNSNIGGPALAAWLDTWLPHDVGVFFQDGCGDYIREPAVARGYAEALAARLGAARVRIIAEAFRATPGGGFRAATADELKPQLEAYRGYRVYLFDGPHYVPPAVVRGVVSSAAP
;
A
#
# COMPACT_ATOMS: atom_id res chain seq x y z
N MET A 1 23.09 -40.64 -8.49
CA MET A 1 21.69 -40.45 -8.12
C MET A 1 21.64 -39.52 -6.92
N HIS A 2 21.53 -38.21 -7.15
CA HIS A 2 21.36 -37.23 -6.07
C HIS A 2 19.97 -36.62 -6.21
N ALA A 3 19.08 -37.00 -5.31
CA ALA A 3 17.77 -36.40 -5.17
C ALA A 3 17.94 -34.96 -4.61
N ARG A 4 17.63 -33.96 -5.42
CA ARG A 4 17.45 -32.57 -4.94
C ARG A 4 16.16 -32.51 -4.13
N ALA A 5 16.29 -32.27 -2.84
CA ALA A 5 15.18 -31.87 -1.99
C ALA A 5 14.54 -30.59 -2.58
N ARG A 6 13.24 -30.63 -2.87
CA ARG A 6 12.44 -29.48 -3.22
C ARG A 6 12.28 -28.64 -1.96
N GLY A 7 12.85 -27.42 -1.98
CA GLY A 7 12.69 -26.47 -0.89
C GLY A 7 11.21 -26.14 -0.69
N GLU A 8 10.77 -26.30 0.53
CA GLU A 8 9.46 -25.83 0.99
C GLU A 8 9.40 -24.30 0.77
N GLY A 9 8.36 -23.86 0.10
CA GLY A 9 8.15 -22.43 -0.22
C GLY A 9 8.18 -21.60 1.06
N GLY A 10 9.09 -20.62 1.11
CA GLY A 10 9.22 -19.71 2.24
C GLY A 10 7.93 -18.93 2.54
N PRO A 11 7.76 -18.41 3.75
CA PRO A 11 6.56 -17.72 4.17
C PRO A 11 6.27 -16.51 3.28
N ARG A 12 5.01 -16.31 2.94
CA ARG A 12 4.49 -15.26 2.06
C ARG A 12 4.70 -13.88 2.68
N LEU A 13 4.69 -12.81 1.88
CA LEU A 13 4.99 -11.44 2.28
C LEU A 13 4.24 -11.01 3.56
N PHE A 14 2.95 -11.22 3.65
CA PHE A 14 2.16 -10.86 4.83
C PHE A 14 2.48 -11.70 6.07
N VAL A 15 2.85 -12.97 5.91
CA VAL A 15 3.29 -13.84 7.01
C VAL A 15 4.68 -13.44 7.52
N ARG A 16 5.59 -13.04 6.61
CA ARG A 16 6.94 -12.56 6.99
C ARG A 16 6.87 -11.22 7.73
N LEU A 17 6.00 -10.29 7.29
CA LEU A 17 5.76 -9.03 7.99
C LEU A 17 5.26 -9.26 9.42
N ARG A 18 4.39 -10.25 9.66
CA ARG A 18 3.92 -10.60 11.02
C ARG A 18 5.05 -11.05 11.95
N ALA A 19 5.97 -11.88 11.46
CA ALA A 19 7.10 -12.36 12.26
C ALA A 19 8.05 -11.24 12.68
N ALA A 20 8.22 -10.21 11.83
CA ALA A 20 9.02 -9.03 12.16
C ALA A 20 8.31 -8.09 13.16
N TRP A 21 6.98 -8.12 13.23
CA TRP A 21 6.18 -7.20 14.04
C TRP A 21 5.73 -7.78 15.39
N GLY A 22 5.58 -9.09 15.49
CA GLY A 22 5.23 -9.76 16.74
C GLY A 22 6.28 -9.58 17.85
N ALA A 23 7.54 -9.37 17.49
CA ALA A 23 8.63 -9.12 18.41
C ALA A 23 8.68 -7.67 18.98
N ALA A 24 7.97 -6.72 18.37
CA ALA A 24 7.98 -5.31 18.78
C ALA A 24 6.97 -4.98 19.90
N PHE A 25 6.09 -5.93 20.26
CA PHE A 25 5.01 -5.67 21.25
C PHE A 25 5.39 -5.90 22.71
N ASP A 26 6.53 -6.52 23.02
CA ASP A 26 6.89 -6.90 24.38
C ASP A 26 7.85 -5.95 25.12
N GLY A 27 8.06 -4.74 24.69
CA GLY A 27 9.04 -3.93 25.37
C GLY A 27 9.06 -2.42 25.12
N VAL A 28 8.07 -1.64 25.56
CA VAL A 28 8.31 -0.21 25.86
C VAL A 28 7.52 0.20 27.11
N ARG A 29 8.23 0.23 28.23
CA ARG A 29 7.85 1.03 29.41
C ARG A 29 8.21 2.48 29.15
N ALA A 30 7.25 3.36 29.44
CA ALA A 30 7.37 4.80 29.35
C ALA A 30 8.52 5.34 30.22
N SER A 31 9.30 6.23 29.67
CA SER A 31 10.14 7.17 30.44
C SER A 31 9.86 8.58 29.97
N THR A 32 9.24 9.33 30.85
CA THR A 32 9.02 10.78 30.77
C THR A 32 10.27 11.50 31.22
N LEU A 33 10.65 12.60 30.56
CA LEU A 33 11.30 13.76 31.18
C LEU A 33 11.22 15.02 30.29
N PRO A 34 11.29 16.24 30.87
CA PRO A 34 10.60 17.42 30.37
C PRO A 34 11.49 18.56 29.85
N LEU A 35 10.81 19.49 29.20
CA LEU A 35 11.00 20.94 29.03
C LEU A 35 12.35 21.63 29.40
N ALA A 36 12.75 22.57 28.55
CA ALA A 36 13.05 23.98 28.88
C ALA A 36 13.26 24.80 27.59
N PHE A 37 12.45 25.79 27.38
CA PHE A 37 12.62 27.25 27.36
C PHE A 37 13.90 27.83 26.75
N ALA A 38 13.77 28.64 25.68
CA ALA A 38 14.35 30.00 25.69
C ALA A 38 13.73 30.88 24.59
N LEU A 39 13.32 32.02 25.05
CA LEU A 39 12.75 33.21 24.43
C LEU A 39 13.90 34.19 24.10
N ALA A 40 13.78 34.98 23.05
CA ALA A 40 14.20 36.36 22.87
C ALA A 40 14.41 36.67 21.39
N LEU A 41 14.14 37.75 20.86
CA LEU A 41 13.66 39.10 21.08
C LEU A 41 13.95 39.91 19.82
N ALA A 42 13.05 40.72 19.48
CA ALA A 42 12.79 41.65 18.40
C ALA A 42 13.90 42.68 18.05
N LEU A 43 13.64 43.35 16.95
CA LEU A 43 13.73 44.78 16.57
C LEU A 43 14.41 44.94 15.19
N ALA A 44 13.86 45.51 14.21
CA ALA A 44 13.11 46.70 13.86
C ALA A 44 13.80 47.43 12.67
N LEU A 45 12.96 47.87 11.76
CA LEU A 45 13.02 49.02 10.86
C LEU A 45 14.10 49.11 9.75
N GLY A 46 13.55 49.29 8.54
CA GLY A 46 14.25 49.81 7.37
C GLY A 46 13.40 49.64 6.11
N ALA A 47 12.40 50.54 5.92
CA ALA A 47 11.64 50.61 4.67
C ALA A 47 12.49 51.26 3.59
N THR A 48 12.86 50.51 2.58
CA THR A 48 13.30 51.08 1.27
C THR A 48 12.43 50.39 0.20
N THR A 49 11.55 51.21 -0.38
CA THR A 49 10.74 50.83 -1.54
C THR A 49 11.61 50.82 -2.79
N THR A 50 12.13 49.65 -3.14
CA THR A 50 12.65 49.39 -4.48
C THR A 50 11.58 48.70 -5.29
N SER A 51 11.05 49.37 -6.29
CA SER A 51 10.17 48.82 -7.31
C SER A 51 10.92 47.71 -8.05
N SER A 52 10.73 46.47 -7.64
CA SER A 52 11.29 45.30 -8.32
C SER A 52 10.28 44.86 -9.39
N ALA A 53 10.70 45.00 -10.65
CA ALA A 53 9.97 44.38 -11.75
C ALA A 53 9.82 42.87 -11.44
N ALA A 54 8.58 42.41 -11.35
CA ALA A 54 8.27 41.01 -11.15
C ALA A 54 8.80 40.21 -12.36
N VAL A 55 9.94 39.58 -12.21
CA VAL A 55 10.37 38.52 -13.12
C VAL A 55 9.35 37.40 -12.97
N ALA A 56 8.57 37.17 -14.03
CA ALA A 56 7.64 36.05 -14.07
C ALA A 56 8.40 34.76 -13.74
N ALA A 57 8.00 34.08 -12.67
CA ALA A 57 8.55 32.78 -12.35
C ALA A 57 8.39 31.86 -13.57
N PRO A 58 9.43 31.07 -13.93
CA PRO A 58 9.28 30.10 -15.01
C PRO A 58 8.10 29.17 -14.70
N PRO A 59 7.37 28.73 -15.75
CA PRO A 59 6.25 27.80 -15.53
C PRO A 59 6.76 26.60 -14.78
N VAL A 60 6.12 26.31 -13.63
CA VAL A 60 6.38 25.09 -12.88
C VAL A 60 5.98 23.94 -13.81
N VAL A 61 6.99 23.29 -14.41
CA VAL A 61 6.76 22.05 -15.15
C VAL A 61 6.21 21.07 -14.12
N ALA A 62 4.96 20.66 -14.31
CA ALA A 62 4.34 19.70 -13.41
C ALA A 62 5.22 18.45 -13.38
N GLN A 63 5.89 18.24 -12.24
CA GLN A 63 6.78 17.10 -12.06
C GLN A 63 5.93 15.83 -12.22
N ALA A 64 6.36 14.93 -13.09
CA ALA A 64 5.64 13.68 -13.31
C ALA A 64 5.51 12.93 -11.97
N ALA A 65 4.29 12.54 -11.61
CA ALA A 65 4.05 11.80 -10.39
C ALA A 65 4.83 10.49 -10.37
N TYR A 66 5.53 10.21 -9.27
CA TYR A 66 6.22 8.94 -9.07
C TYR A 66 5.27 7.83 -8.67
N ALA A 67 4.23 8.15 -7.92
CA ALA A 67 3.22 7.21 -7.48
C ALA A 67 1.83 7.87 -7.50
N GLN A 68 0.81 7.08 -7.81
CA GLN A 68 -0.59 7.47 -7.75
C GLN A 68 -1.13 7.35 -6.33
N GLY A 69 -0.71 6.34 -5.61
CA GLY A 69 -1.26 6.02 -4.29
C GLY A 69 -0.23 5.53 -3.30
N ILE A 70 -0.67 5.50 -2.05
CA ILE A 70 0.02 4.92 -0.92
C ILE A 70 -0.84 3.83 -0.31
N VAL A 71 -0.23 2.71 0.06
CA VAL A 71 -0.90 1.66 0.85
C VAL A 71 -0.64 1.94 2.32
N TRP A 72 -1.65 1.75 3.13
CA TRP A 72 -1.54 1.76 4.57
C TRP A 72 -2.09 0.47 5.14
N GLN A 73 -1.23 -0.28 5.81
CA GLN A 73 -1.59 -1.45 6.60
C GLN A 73 -1.78 -1.01 8.06
N PRO A 74 -3.03 -0.84 8.51
CA PRO A 74 -3.30 -0.41 9.88
C PRO A 74 -2.78 -1.39 10.92
N ASP A 75 -2.08 -0.87 11.92
CA ASP A 75 -1.69 -1.55 13.13
C ASP A 75 -1.79 -0.62 14.36
N ALA A 76 -1.48 -1.14 15.54
CA ALA A 76 -1.57 -0.37 16.78
C ALA A 76 -0.57 0.81 16.84
N ALA A 77 0.58 0.70 16.20
CA ALA A 77 1.60 1.75 16.16
C ALA A 77 1.27 2.83 15.12
N HIS A 78 0.66 2.44 14.00
CA HIS A 78 0.36 3.28 12.86
C HIS A 78 -1.15 3.45 12.64
N ALA A 79 -1.94 3.54 13.73
CA ALA A 79 -3.39 3.72 13.65
C ALA A 79 -3.79 5.07 13.02
N ASN A 80 -2.91 6.07 13.04
CA ASN A 80 -3.15 7.39 12.46
C ASN A 80 -1.95 7.79 11.59
N PRO A 81 -1.91 7.37 10.33
CA PRO A 81 -0.77 7.60 9.43
C PRO A 81 -0.58 9.08 9.13
N HIS A 82 0.68 9.47 9.00
CA HIS A 82 1.14 10.80 8.57
C HIS A 82 2.30 10.65 7.60
N GLY A 83 2.40 11.53 6.61
CA GLY A 83 3.52 11.55 5.67
C GLY A 83 3.36 12.64 4.62
N ASP A 84 4.47 12.97 3.96
CA ASP A 84 4.55 13.98 2.89
C ASP A 84 4.42 13.31 1.50
N TRP A 85 3.59 12.26 1.40
CA TRP A 85 3.54 11.42 0.20
C TRP A 85 2.95 12.12 -1.02
N ASP A 86 2.19 13.17 -0.82
CA ASP A 86 1.70 14.04 -1.90
C ASP A 86 2.85 14.71 -2.69
N ALA A 87 4.03 14.89 -2.08
CA ALA A 87 5.23 15.33 -2.81
C ALA A 87 5.69 14.34 -3.89
N LEU A 88 5.35 13.05 -3.77
CA LEU A 88 5.56 12.03 -4.80
C LEU A 88 4.45 12.01 -5.87
N GLY A 89 3.44 12.87 -5.74
CA GLY A 89 2.25 12.90 -6.59
C GLY A 89 1.10 12.04 -6.09
N VAL A 90 1.24 11.42 -4.90
CA VAL A 90 0.21 10.55 -4.31
C VAL A 90 -1.06 11.34 -4.00
N ARG A 91 -2.21 10.78 -4.40
CA ARG A 91 -3.55 11.30 -4.15
C ARG A 91 -4.51 10.24 -3.65
N ASP A 92 -4.19 8.98 -3.88
CA ASP A 92 -5.02 7.84 -3.52
C ASP A 92 -4.45 7.16 -2.25
N LEU A 93 -5.33 6.79 -1.35
CA LEU A 93 -5.00 5.94 -0.21
C LEU A 93 -5.65 4.56 -0.42
N LEU A 94 -4.86 3.50 -0.42
CA LEU A 94 -5.34 2.14 -0.27
C LEU A 94 -5.18 1.73 1.20
N VAL A 95 -6.28 1.56 1.90
CA VAL A 95 -6.28 0.95 3.25
C VAL A 95 -6.27 -0.55 3.10
N GLN A 96 -5.32 -1.24 3.73
CA GLN A 96 -5.18 -2.70 3.58
C GLN A 96 -6.42 -3.46 4.08
N TRP A 97 -6.96 -3.04 5.23
CA TRP A 97 -8.20 -3.56 5.84
C TRP A 97 -8.80 -2.54 6.78
N THR A 98 -10.11 -2.60 6.96
CA THR A 98 -10.83 -1.82 7.97
C THR A 98 -11.55 -2.69 8.99
N ALA A 99 -11.44 -4.02 8.83
CA ALA A 99 -11.60 -4.99 9.90
C ALA A 99 -10.54 -6.09 9.71
N VAL A 100 -9.90 -6.48 10.78
CA VAL A 100 -8.87 -7.53 10.79
C VAL A 100 -9.03 -8.41 12.03
N ASP A 101 -8.92 -9.72 11.84
CA ASP A 101 -9.05 -10.71 12.91
C ASP A 101 -10.32 -10.53 13.77
N ASP A 102 -11.45 -10.22 13.11
CA ASP A 102 -12.80 -9.98 13.66
C ASP A 102 -12.96 -8.68 14.47
N GLU A 103 -12.00 -7.74 14.44
CA GLU A 103 -12.15 -6.40 15.01
C GLU A 103 -12.25 -5.34 13.91
N ALA A 104 -13.25 -4.45 14.02
CA ALA A 104 -13.47 -3.35 13.07
C ALA A 104 -12.77 -2.06 13.51
N LEU A 105 -12.15 -1.37 12.57
CA LEU A 105 -11.55 -0.05 12.74
C LEU A 105 -12.53 1.11 12.51
N ILE A 106 -13.83 0.78 12.38
CA ILE A 106 -14.92 1.75 12.28
C ILE A 106 -16.11 1.25 13.09
N PRO A 107 -16.82 2.10 13.86
CA PRO A 107 -18.00 1.71 14.61
C PRO A 107 -19.17 1.34 13.69
N GLY A 108 -20.05 0.46 14.16
CA GLY A 108 -21.30 0.13 13.48
C GLY A 108 -21.17 -0.82 12.29
N ALA A 109 -20.03 -1.48 12.14
CA ALA A 109 -19.77 -2.45 11.07
C ALA A 109 -20.22 -3.89 11.40
N GLY A 110 -21.00 -4.08 12.47
CA GLY A 110 -21.47 -5.42 12.87
C GLY A 110 -20.41 -6.33 13.47
N LEU A 111 -19.23 -5.80 13.76
CA LEU A 111 -18.11 -6.47 14.43
C LEU A 111 -17.74 -5.73 15.72
N PRO A 112 -17.07 -6.38 16.67
CA PRO A 112 -16.41 -5.69 17.77
C PRO A 112 -15.54 -4.55 17.25
N THR A 113 -15.61 -3.40 17.93
CA THR A 113 -14.82 -2.23 17.53
C THR A 113 -13.47 -2.27 18.23
N ALA A 114 -12.39 -2.07 17.51
CA ALA A 114 -11.05 -2.01 18.05
C ALA A 114 -10.91 -0.91 19.12
N ALA A 115 -10.09 -1.17 20.13
CA ALA A 115 -9.90 -0.23 21.25
C ALA A 115 -9.30 1.12 20.81
N ARG A 116 -8.53 1.14 19.72
CA ARG A 116 -7.96 2.35 19.14
C ARG A 116 -8.44 2.47 17.68
N LEU A 117 -9.15 3.54 17.40
CA LEU A 117 -9.68 3.83 16.07
C LEU A 117 -8.83 4.88 15.35
N PRO A 118 -8.69 4.76 14.02
CA PRO A 118 -8.15 5.82 13.19
C PRO A 118 -9.05 7.08 13.23
N ASP A 119 -8.44 8.25 13.14
CA ASP A 119 -9.17 9.48 12.85
C ASP A 119 -9.46 9.59 11.35
N TRP A 120 -10.46 8.84 10.90
CA TRP A 120 -10.87 8.80 9.50
C TRP A 120 -11.22 10.18 8.93
N LYS A 121 -11.75 11.09 9.76
CA LYS A 121 -12.08 12.44 9.33
C LYS A 121 -10.82 13.27 9.05
N ARG A 122 -9.79 13.12 9.86
CA ARG A 122 -8.48 13.75 9.61
C ARG A 122 -7.83 13.13 8.37
N ILE A 123 -7.75 11.80 8.33
CA ILE A 123 -7.14 11.06 7.20
C ILE A 123 -7.76 11.48 5.87
N GLY A 124 -9.10 11.56 5.79
CA GLY A 124 -9.81 11.97 4.57
C GLY A 124 -9.62 13.44 4.17
N ARG A 125 -8.87 14.24 4.94
CA ARG A 125 -8.48 15.62 4.59
C ARG A 125 -7.05 15.75 4.11
N GLU A 126 -6.26 14.68 4.23
CA GLU A 126 -4.88 14.68 3.79
C GLU A 126 -4.77 14.77 2.27
N PRO A 127 -3.81 15.52 1.73
CA PRO A 127 -3.66 15.69 0.29
C PRO A 127 -3.36 14.37 -0.44
N TRP A 128 -2.80 13.40 0.26
CA TRP A 128 -2.49 12.06 -0.24
C TRP A 128 -3.65 11.04 -0.09
N ALA A 129 -4.79 11.44 0.49
CA ALA A 129 -5.96 10.58 0.70
C ALA A 129 -7.25 11.20 0.13
N ARG A 130 -7.16 11.84 -1.05
CA ARG A 130 -8.34 12.45 -1.72
C ARG A 130 -9.32 11.40 -2.18
N ASP A 131 -8.79 10.29 -2.70
CA ASP A 131 -9.53 9.14 -3.15
C ASP A 131 -9.11 7.93 -2.30
N VAL A 132 -10.06 7.38 -1.54
CA VAL A 132 -9.76 6.27 -0.64
C VAL A 132 -10.35 4.98 -1.18
N ILE A 133 -9.49 3.98 -1.37
CA ILE A 133 -9.88 2.59 -1.61
C ILE A 133 -9.90 1.91 -0.25
N VAL A 134 -11.09 1.59 0.21
CA VAL A 134 -11.30 1.04 1.54
C VAL A 134 -11.09 -0.47 1.51
N GLY A 135 -10.12 -0.95 2.28
CA GLY A 135 -9.93 -2.38 2.53
C GLY A 135 -11.05 -2.92 3.40
N LEU A 136 -11.60 -4.01 2.97
CA LEU A 136 -12.70 -4.71 3.62
C LEU A 136 -12.18 -5.60 4.76
N ALA A 137 -12.95 -6.64 5.15
CA ALA A 137 -12.54 -7.56 6.20
C ALA A 137 -11.42 -8.50 5.73
N GLY A 138 -10.41 -8.67 6.57
CA GLY A 138 -9.23 -9.49 6.32
C GLY A 138 -8.75 -10.26 7.54
N ARG A 139 -7.63 -10.91 7.37
CA ARG A 139 -6.85 -11.61 8.39
C ARG A 139 -5.38 -11.30 8.21
N PHE A 140 -4.63 -11.22 9.31
CA PHE A 140 -3.18 -11.16 9.24
C PHE A 140 -2.57 -12.42 8.64
N ASP A 141 -3.17 -13.58 8.96
CA ASP A 141 -2.75 -14.86 8.43
C ASP A 141 -3.45 -15.15 7.10
N GLU A 142 -2.67 -15.20 6.00
CA GLU A 142 -3.19 -15.37 4.66
C GLU A 142 -3.85 -16.74 4.45
N THR A 143 -3.35 -17.79 5.10
CA THR A 143 -3.97 -19.13 5.02
C THR A 143 -5.36 -19.10 5.66
N GLN A 144 -5.50 -18.41 6.79
CA GLN A 144 -6.80 -18.21 7.42
C GLN A 144 -7.71 -17.30 6.58
N ALA A 145 -7.17 -16.22 5.96
CA ALA A 145 -7.92 -15.36 5.06
C ALA A 145 -8.54 -16.16 3.92
N ARG A 146 -7.74 -16.98 3.26
CA ARG A 146 -8.19 -17.87 2.17
C ARG A 146 -9.24 -18.88 2.63
N GLY A 147 -9.01 -19.53 3.78
CA GLY A 147 -9.94 -20.49 4.35
C GLY A 147 -11.27 -19.90 4.80
N LYS A 148 -11.31 -18.59 5.11
CA LYS A 148 -12.47 -17.85 5.60
C LYS A 148 -13.04 -16.83 4.61
N ALA A 149 -12.67 -16.89 3.35
CA ALA A 149 -13.01 -15.87 2.35
C ALA A 149 -14.52 -15.57 2.28
N SER A 150 -15.39 -16.58 2.37
CA SER A 150 -16.86 -16.40 2.38
C SER A 150 -17.35 -15.68 3.64
N GLN A 151 -16.76 -15.96 4.82
CA GLN A 151 -17.06 -15.26 6.07
C GLN A 151 -16.59 -13.80 5.99
N LEU A 152 -15.36 -13.57 5.52
CA LEU A 152 -14.81 -12.23 5.33
C LEU A 152 -15.66 -11.41 4.34
N ALA A 153 -16.17 -12.01 3.28
CA ALA A 153 -17.06 -11.32 2.37
C ALA A 153 -18.40 -10.92 3.04
N ALA A 154 -18.95 -11.75 3.90
CA ALA A 154 -20.18 -11.41 4.65
C ALA A 154 -19.92 -10.21 5.61
N GLN A 155 -18.81 -10.21 6.33
CA GLN A 155 -18.36 -9.08 7.16
C GLN A 155 -18.11 -7.82 6.32
N SER A 156 -17.55 -7.97 5.14
CA SER A 156 -17.22 -6.91 4.20
C SER A 156 -18.44 -6.14 3.70
N VAL A 157 -19.58 -6.80 3.50
CA VAL A 157 -20.85 -6.15 3.13
C VAL A 157 -21.30 -5.16 4.21
N ALA A 158 -21.17 -5.53 5.48
CA ALA A 158 -21.51 -4.64 6.59
C ALA A 158 -20.54 -3.45 6.68
N LEU A 159 -19.23 -3.69 6.50
CA LEU A 159 -18.21 -2.63 6.45
C LEU A 159 -18.47 -1.63 5.31
N ALA A 160 -18.83 -2.12 4.14
CA ALA A 160 -19.13 -1.27 2.98
C ALA A 160 -20.35 -0.38 3.22
N SER A 161 -21.30 -0.82 4.04
CA SER A 161 -22.50 -0.06 4.40
C SER A 161 -22.27 0.96 5.52
N ALA A 162 -21.09 0.98 6.14
CA ALA A 162 -20.75 1.93 7.20
C ALA A 162 -20.68 3.37 6.65
N LYS A 163 -20.87 4.36 7.54
CA LYS A 163 -20.76 5.79 7.17
C LYS A 163 -19.29 6.22 7.20
N TRP A 164 -18.69 6.28 6.02
CA TRP A 164 -17.31 6.75 5.87
C TRP A 164 -17.25 8.27 5.83
N PRO A 165 -16.44 8.94 6.67
CA PRO A 165 -16.32 10.41 6.69
C PRO A 165 -15.30 10.93 5.67
N MET A 166 -15.09 10.21 4.56
CA MET A 166 -14.14 10.52 3.49
C MET A 166 -14.70 10.06 2.14
N HIS A 167 -14.07 10.49 1.05
CA HIS A 167 -14.46 10.06 -0.29
C HIS A 167 -13.98 8.62 -0.55
N VAL A 168 -14.92 7.68 -0.63
CA VAL A 168 -14.64 6.28 -0.95
C VAL A 168 -14.68 6.12 -2.47
N ALA A 169 -13.53 5.90 -3.08
CA ALA A 169 -13.37 5.70 -4.52
C ALA A 169 -13.53 4.23 -4.95
N GLY A 170 -13.51 3.31 -3.99
CA GLY A 170 -13.68 1.90 -4.24
C GLY A 170 -13.31 1.03 -3.06
N TRP A 171 -13.27 -0.27 -3.30
CA TRP A 171 -13.14 -1.30 -2.28
C TRP A 171 -11.99 -2.24 -2.60
N TYR A 172 -11.35 -2.73 -1.59
CA TYR A 172 -10.29 -3.73 -1.71
C TYR A 172 -10.60 -4.93 -0.82
N PHE A 173 -10.60 -6.13 -1.39
CA PHE A 173 -10.81 -7.36 -0.62
C PHE A 173 -9.45 -7.96 -0.28
N PRO A 174 -9.04 -7.93 1.00
CA PRO A 174 -7.67 -8.23 1.41
C PRO A 174 -7.44 -9.74 1.57
N VAL A 175 -7.76 -10.52 0.54
CA VAL A 175 -7.39 -11.93 0.39
C VAL A 175 -6.45 -12.01 -0.79
N GLU A 176 -5.18 -12.22 -0.52
CA GLU A 176 -4.15 -12.28 -1.54
C GLU A 176 -4.27 -13.54 -2.38
N VAL A 177 -4.23 -13.39 -3.69
CA VAL A 177 -4.19 -14.52 -4.60
C VAL A 177 -2.77 -14.77 -5.13
N ASP A 178 -2.44 -16.05 -5.30
CA ASP A 178 -1.16 -16.52 -5.78
C ASP A 178 -1.41 -17.77 -6.63
N PRO A 179 -0.72 -17.98 -7.76
CA PRO A 179 -0.94 -19.14 -8.64
C PRO A 179 -0.76 -20.50 -7.95
N THR A 180 -0.03 -20.56 -6.83
CA THR A 180 0.09 -21.78 -6.03
C THR A 180 -1.14 -22.12 -5.20
N TRP A 181 -2.08 -21.18 -5.07
CA TRP A 181 -3.36 -21.43 -4.43
C TRP A 181 -4.31 -22.13 -5.40
N THR A 182 -4.32 -23.47 -5.36
CA THR A 182 -5.06 -24.32 -6.30
C THR A 182 -6.57 -24.07 -6.33
N ASN A 183 -7.16 -23.51 -5.26
CA ASN A 183 -8.59 -23.21 -5.15
C ASN A 183 -8.92 -21.71 -5.32
N ALA A 184 -8.04 -20.91 -5.92
CA ALA A 184 -8.25 -19.47 -6.08
C ALA A 184 -9.54 -19.12 -6.85
N ALA A 185 -9.94 -19.95 -7.81
CA ALA A 185 -11.18 -19.78 -8.57
C ALA A 185 -12.45 -19.80 -7.71
N SER A 186 -12.41 -20.39 -6.50
CA SER A 186 -13.52 -20.33 -5.54
C SER A 186 -13.80 -18.92 -5.01
N LEU A 187 -12.88 -17.96 -5.24
CA LEU A 187 -13.14 -16.55 -4.92
C LEU A 187 -14.14 -15.90 -5.88
N ALA A 188 -14.30 -16.36 -7.11
CA ALA A 188 -15.16 -15.68 -8.08
C ALA A 188 -16.59 -15.43 -7.54
N PRO A 189 -17.35 -16.43 -7.02
CA PRO A 189 -18.65 -16.19 -6.43
C PRO A 189 -18.61 -15.37 -5.13
N VAL A 190 -17.50 -15.37 -4.41
CA VAL A 190 -17.29 -14.52 -3.22
C VAL A 190 -17.17 -13.07 -3.62
N LEU A 191 -16.32 -12.77 -4.61
CA LEU A 191 -16.09 -11.41 -5.13
C LEU A 191 -17.36 -10.82 -5.78
N ALA A 192 -18.20 -11.65 -6.39
CA ALA A 192 -19.47 -11.21 -7.00
C ALA A 192 -20.44 -10.57 -5.98
N ARG A 193 -20.29 -10.87 -4.68
CA ARG A 193 -21.16 -10.36 -3.60
C ARG A 193 -20.69 -9.01 -3.04
N LEU A 194 -19.48 -8.57 -3.38
CA LEU A 194 -18.85 -7.37 -2.82
C LEU A 194 -19.18 -6.13 -3.66
N PRO A 195 -19.15 -4.94 -3.07
CA PRO A 195 -19.44 -3.69 -3.77
C PRO A 195 -18.40 -3.33 -4.83
N ARG A 196 -18.76 -2.41 -5.72
CA ARG A 196 -17.94 -1.94 -6.84
C ARG A 196 -17.64 -0.44 -6.72
N PRO A 197 -16.52 0.03 -7.31
CA PRO A 197 -15.42 -0.73 -7.92
C PRO A 197 -14.66 -1.58 -6.91
N LEU A 198 -14.17 -2.77 -7.30
CA LEU A 198 -13.51 -3.72 -6.41
C LEU A 198 -12.14 -4.12 -6.95
N TRP A 199 -11.17 -4.27 -6.05
CA TRP A 199 -9.82 -4.79 -6.33
C TRP A 199 -9.45 -5.91 -5.36
N ILE A 200 -8.52 -6.74 -5.80
CA ILE A 200 -7.80 -7.74 -4.99
C ILE A 200 -6.29 -7.57 -5.21
N SER A 201 -5.45 -8.10 -4.32
CA SER A 201 -4.01 -8.21 -4.55
C SER A 201 -3.64 -9.54 -5.18
N VAL A 202 -2.59 -9.50 -6.00
CA VAL A 202 -2.03 -10.66 -6.68
C VAL A 202 -0.52 -10.67 -6.44
N TYR A 203 -0.02 -11.78 -5.92
CA TYR A 203 1.41 -12.00 -5.71
C TYR A 203 1.83 -13.32 -6.38
N ASP A 204 2.81 -13.26 -7.27
CA ASP A 204 3.38 -14.46 -7.90
C ASP A 204 4.75 -14.77 -7.29
N ASN A 205 4.75 -15.52 -6.19
CA ASN A 205 5.97 -15.95 -5.51
C ASN A 205 6.75 -17.01 -6.30
N SER A 206 6.08 -17.74 -7.20
CA SER A 206 6.67 -18.82 -8.00
C SER A 206 7.28 -18.35 -9.32
N ASN A 207 7.10 -17.07 -9.67
CA ASN A 207 7.59 -16.48 -10.92
C ASN A 207 7.16 -17.26 -12.18
N ILE A 208 5.86 -17.57 -12.30
CA ILE A 208 5.35 -18.26 -13.50
C ILE A 208 5.41 -17.40 -14.76
N GLY A 209 5.63 -16.10 -14.61
CA GLY A 209 5.73 -15.12 -15.70
C GLY A 209 4.43 -14.38 -15.96
N GLY A 210 4.56 -13.11 -16.40
CA GLY A 210 3.42 -12.21 -16.63
C GLY A 210 2.34 -12.77 -17.53
N PRO A 211 2.64 -13.33 -18.72
CA PRO A 211 1.63 -13.94 -19.59
C PRO A 211 0.88 -15.11 -18.96
N ALA A 212 1.57 -15.97 -18.22
CA ALA A 212 0.95 -17.10 -17.52
C ALA A 212 0.06 -16.63 -16.37
N LEU A 213 0.53 -15.65 -15.57
CA LEU A 213 -0.26 -15.05 -14.50
C LEU A 213 -1.54 -14.37 -15.04
N ALA A 214 -1.41 -13.61 -16.13
CA ALA A 214 -2.53 -12.94 -16.76
C ALA A 214 -3.56 -13.95 -17.30
N ALA A 215 -3.10 -15.01 -17.95
CA ALA A 215 -3.95 -16.08 -18.45
C ALA A 215 -4.67 -16.81 -17.32
N TRP A 216 -3.97 -17.12 -16.22
CA TRP A 216 -4.55 -17.76 -15.04
C TRP A 216 -5.64 -16.90 -14.39
N LEU A 217 -5.41 -15.62 -14.19
CA LEU A 217 -6.42 -14.71 -13.64
C LEU A 217 -7.66 -14.60 -14.54
N ASP A 218 -7.46 -14.51 -15.84
CA ASP A 218 -8.55 -14.37 -16.83
C ASP A 218 -9.49 -15.60 -16.85
N THR A 219 -9.04 -16.75 -16.38
CA THR A 219 -9.87 -17.96 -16.32
C THR A 219 -10.98 -17.90 -15.26
N TRP A 220 -10.83 -17.07 -14.23
CA TRP A 220 -11.75 -17.11 -13.08
C TRP A 220 -12.08 -15.73 -12.47
N LEU A 221 -11.23 -14.72 -12.65
CA LEU A 221 -11.44 -13.40 -12.06
C LEU A 221 -12.60 -12.68 -12.75
N PRO A 222 -13.64 -12.21 -12.00
CA PRO A 222 -14.73 -11.45 -12.61
C PRO A 222 -14.22 -10.23 -13.39
N HIS A 223 -14.79 -9.96 -14.56
CA HIS A 223 -14.33 -8.91 -15.48
C HIS A 223 -14.45 -7.48 -14.90
N ASP A 224 -15.24 -7.29 -13.86
CA ASP A 224 -15.44 -6.01 -13.16
C ASP A 224 -14.61 -5.88 -11.88
N VAL A 225 -13.68 -6.82 -11.63
CA VAL A 225 -12.72 -6.78 -10.52
C VAL A 225 -11.33 -6.45 -11.05
N GLY A 226 -10.68 -5.47 -10.45
CA GLY A 226 -9.31 -5.09 -10.75
C GLY A 226 -8.28 -5.81 -9.89
N VAL A 227 -7.01 -5.67 -10.25
CA VAL A 227 -5.89 -6.28 -9.53
C VAL A 227 -4.87 -5.23 -9.13
N PHE A 228 -4.35 -5.37 -7.92
CA PHE A 228 -3.10 -4.79 -7.45
C PHE A 228 -2.03 -5.86 -7.57
N PHE A 229 -1.19 -5.76 -8.58
CA PHE A 229 -0.05 -6.66 -8.76
C PHE A 229 1.10 -6.21 -7.88
N GLN A 230 1.57 -7.08 -6.99
CA GLN A 230 2.71 -6.83 -6.12
C GLN A 230 4.00 -7.16 -6.87
N ASP A 231 4.92 -6.20 -6.92
CA ASP A 231 6.10 -6.27 -7.77
C ASP A 231 7.18 -7.26 -7.29
N GLY A 232 7.19 -7.62 -6.01
CA GLY A 232 8.14 -8.59 -5.44
C GLY A 232 9.58 -8.08 -5.37
N CYS A 233 9.82 -6.77 -5.50
CA CYS A 233 11.16 -6.19 -5.45
C CYS A 233 11.72 -6.11 -4.02
N GLY A 234 10.85 -5.98 -3.03
CA GLY A 234 11.24 -5.89 -1.62
C GLY A 234 11.85 -7.19 -1.09
N ASP A 235 11.32 -8.31 -1.50
CA ASP A 235 11.83 -9.66 -1.18
C ASP A 235 12.87 -10.18 -2.19
N TYR A 236 13.29 -9.35 -3.14
CA TYR A 236 14.22 -9.71 -4.23
C TYR A 236 13.72 -10.90 -5.09
N ILE A 237 12.41 -11.07 -5.21
CA ILE A 237 11.79 -12.12 -6.02
C ILE A 237 12.00 -11.83 -7.51
N ARG A 238 11.94 -10.53 -7.89
CA ARG A 238 12.19 -10.07 -9.26
C ARG A 238 12.71 -8.65 -9.32
N GLU A 239 13.36 -8.34 -10.43
CA GLU A 239 13.83 -6.99 -10.74
C GLU A 239 12.67 -6.11 -11.27
N PRO A 240 12.73 -4.78 -11.12
CA PRO A 240 11.69 -3.86 -11.58
C PRO A 240 11.33 -4.00 -13.07
N ALA A 241 12.31 -4.25 -13.94
CA ALA A 241 12.05 -4.46 -15.36
C ALA A 241 11.22 -5.73 -15.63
N VAL A 242 11.44 -6.80 -14.87
CA VAL A 242 10.64 -8.02 -14.93
C VAL A 242 9.23 -7.77 -14.41
N ALA A 243 9.09 -7.08 -13.27
CA ALA A 243 7.79 -6.71 -12.72
C ALA A 243 6.97 -5.83 -13.68
N ARG A 244 7.64 -4.90 -14.40
CA ARG A 244 7.01 -4.13 -15.48
C ARG A 244 6.44 -5.05 -16.57
N GLY A 245 7.18 -6.06 -17.02
CA GLY A 245 6.69 -7.04 -18.00
C GLY A 245 5.45 -7.81 -17.53
N TYR A 246 5.34 -8.08 -16.22
CA TYR A 246 4.11 -8.63 -15.64
C TYR A 246 2.94 -7.65 -15.76
N ALA A 247 3.14 -6.38 -15.41
CA ALA A 247 2.10 -5.36 -15.50
C ALA A 247 1.64 -5.16 -16.96
N GLU A 248 2.56 -5.21 -17.92
CA GLU A 248 2.26 -5.16 -19.35
C GLU A 248 1.37 -6.33 -19.79
N ALA A 249 1.72 -7.55 -19.42
CA ALA A 249 0.95 -8.75 -19.75
C ALA A 249 -0.45 -8.73 -19.10
N LEU A 250 -0.53 -8.32 -17.82
CA LEU A 250 -1.80 -8.17 -17.11
C LEU A 250 -2.67 -7.10 -17.77
N ALA A 251 -2.11 -5.94 -18.10
CA ALA A 251 -2.84 -4.85 -18.75
C ALA A 251 -3.34 -5.22 -20.15
N ALA A 252 -2.53 -5.94 -20.92
CA ALA A 252 -2.91 -6.43 -22.24
C ALA A 252 -4.06 -7.44 -22.18
N ARG A 253 -4.09 -8.30 -21.16
CA ARG A 253 -5.09 -9.37 -21.03
C ARG A 253 -6.36 -8.93 -20.32
N LEU A 254 -6.21 -8.25 -19.18
CA LEU A 254 -7.33 -7.88 -18.32
C LEU A 254 -7.89 -6.48 -18.64
N GLY A 255 -7.11 -5.65 -19.34
CA GLY A 255 -7.40 -4.24 -19.59
C GLY A 255 -6.65 -3.32 -18.61
N ALA A 256 -6.00 -2.27 -19.12
CA ALA A 256 -5.14 -1.37 -18.35
C ALA A 256 -5.85 -0.67 -17.17
N ALA A 257 -7.15 -0.39 -17.30
CA ALA A 257 -7.93 0.24 -16.23
C ALA A 257 -8.08 -0.66 -14.98
N ARG A 258 -7.94 -1.97 -15.14
CA ARG A 258 -8.09 -2.98 -14.08
C ARG A 258 -6.76 -3.28 -13.37
N VAL A 259 -5.62 -2.78 -13.87
CA VAL A 259 -4.31 -3.15 -13.35
C VAL A 259 -3.65 -1.96 -12.66
N ARG A 260 -3.16 -2.20 -11.46
CA ARG A 260 -2.35 -1.30 -10.65
C ARG A 260 -1.15 -2.07 -10.13
N ILE A 261 -0.05 -1.36 -9.87
CA ILE A 261 1.17 -1.96 -9.31
C ILE A 261 1.27 -1.56 -7.85
N ILE A 262 1.50 -2.53 -6.96
CA ILE A 262 2.05 -2.27 -5.63
C ILE A 262 3.57 -2.36 -5.77
N ALA A 263 4.24 -1.23 -5.59
CA ALA A 263 5.69 -1.15 -5.49
C ALA A 263 6.11 -1.31 -4.04
N GLU A 264 6.86 -2.36 -3.74
CA GLU A 264 7.34 -2.65 -2.39
C GLU A 264 8.45 -1.68 -2.01
N ALA A 265 8.14 -0.74 -1.09
CA ALA A 265 9.05 0.30 -0.61
C ALA A 265 9.94 -0.18 0.55
N PHE A 266 10.13 -1.48 0.68
CA PHE A 266 10.98 -2.11 1.68
C PHE A 266 12.01 -3.03 1.01
N ARG A 267 12.99 -3.49 1.80
CA ARG A 267 13.97 -4.50 1.39
C ARG A 267 14.16 -5.52 2.50
N ALA A 268 14.14 -6.80 2.14
CA ALA A 268 14.48 -7.89 3.06
C ALA A 268 15.92 -7.73 3.56
N THR A 269 16.16 -8.07 4.84
CA THR A 269 17.49 -7.99 5.47
C THR A 269 18.10 -9.38 5.68
N PRO A 270 19.44 -9.54 5.62
CA PRO A 270 20.08 -10.84 5.80
C PRO A 270 19.78 -11.52 7.14
N GLY A 271 19.48 -10.74 8.19
CA GLY A 271 19.12 -11.23 9.52
C GLY A 271 17.63 -11.57 9.69
N GLY A 272 16.85 -11.52 8.62
CA GLY A 272 15.40 -11.58 8.65
C GLY A 272 14.76 -10.20 8.91
N GLY A 273 13.47 -10.08 8.59
CA GLY A 273 12.74 -8.82 8.66
C GLY A 273 13.00 -7.89 7.47
N PHE A 274 12.57 -6.63 7.61
CA PHE A 274 12.56 -5.65 6.52
C PHE A 274 13.04 -4.29 7.00
N ARG A 275 13.62 -3.53 6.08
CA ARG A 275 13.93 -2.11 6.23
C ARG A 275 13.25 -1.29 5.14
N ALA A 276 13.11 0.00 5.34
CA ALA A 276 12.74 0.92 4.26
C ALA A 276 13.76 0.81 3.11
N ALA A 277 13.27 0.83 1.87
CA ALA A 277 14.12 1.05 0.72
C ALA A 277 14.74 2.46 0.80
N THR A 278 15.98 2.60 0.37
CA THR A 278 16.59 3.93 0.19
C THR A 278 15.97 4.63 -1.03
N ALA A 279 16.14 5.94 -1.13
CA ALA A 279 15.71 6.68 -2.32
C ALA A 279 16.36 6.16 -3.61
N ASP A 280 17.65 5.79 -3.54
CA ASP A 280 18.42 5.25 -4.67
C ASP A 280 17.93 3.86 -5.10
N GLU A 281 17.38 3.06 -4.18
CA GLU A 281 16.76 1.77 -4.49
C GLU A 281 15.33 1.93 -5.04
N LEU A 282 14.57 2.90 -4.51
CA LEU A 282 13.16 3.06 -4.84
C LEU A 282 12.96 3.83 -6.15
N LYS A 283 13.76 4.86 -6.42
CA LYS A 283 13.58 5.71 -7.59
C LYS A 283 13.67 4.94 -8.91
N PRO A 284 14.70 4.11 -9.19
CA PRO A 284 14.77 3.30 -10.41
C PRO A 284 13.58 2.35 -10.56
N GLN A 285 13.08 1.79 -9.43
CA GLN A 285 11.89 0.95 -9.40
C GLN A 285 10.65 1.72 -9.87
N LEU A 286 10.42 2.93 -9.34
CA LEU A 286 9.29 3.79 -9.74
C LEU A 286 9.43 4.28 -11.19
N GLU A 287 10.64 4.59 -11.63
CA GLU A 287 10.91 4.98 -13.02
C GLU A 287 10.60 3.85 -14.00
N ALA A 288 10.90 2.61 -13.64
CA ALA A 288 10.54 1.45 -14.44
C ALA A 288 9.02 1.33 -14.64
N TYR A 289 8.20 1.81 -13.71
CA TYR A 289 6.74 1.71 -13.75
C TYR A 289 6.04 2.93 -14.34
N ARG A 290 6.77 3.88 -14.93
CA ARG A 290 6.16 5.04 -15.58
C ARG A 290 5.09 4.63 -16.59
N GLY A 291 3.93 5.31 -16.52
CA GLY A 291 2.77 5.00 -17.34
C GLY A 291 1.76 4.05 -16.70
N TYR A 292 2.10 3.47 -15.56
CA TYR A 292 1.19 2.67 -14.74
C TYR A 292 0.70 3.42 -13.50
N ARG A 293 -0.41 2.96 -12.92
CA ARG A 293 -0.86 3.42 -11.60
C ARG A 293 -0.10 2.66 -10.52
N VAL A 294 0.80 3.35 -9.84
CA VAL A 294 1.69 2.80 -8.83
C VAL A 294 1.22 3.18 -7.44
N TYR A 295 1.20 2.22 -6.53
CA TYR A 295 0.91 2.38 -5.11
C TYR A 295 2.10 1.88 -4.30
N LEU A 296 2.61 2.69 -3.37
CA LEU A 296 3.76 2.32 -2.55
C LEU A 296 3.32 1.52 -1.32
N PHE A 297 3.85 0.35 -1.13
CA PHE A 297 3.60 -0.47 0.05
C PHE A 297 4.81 -0.46 1.00
N ASP A 298 4.72 -0.13 2.23
CA ASP A 298 3.61 0.53 2.89
C ASP A 298 4.08 1.91 3.37
N GLY A 299 3.24 2.91 3.23
CA GLY A 299 3.61 4.30 3.50
C GLY A 299 4.14 4.55 4.90
N PRO A 300 3.32 4.30 5.96
CA PRO A 300 3.71 4.58 7.34
C PRO A 300 4.94 3.83 7.82
N HIS A 301 5.20 2.63 7.29
CA HIS A 301 6.30 1.78 7.74
C HIS A 301 7.59 2.01 6.97
N TYR A 302 7.49 2.29 5.64
CA TYR A 302 8.65 2.21 4.75
C TYR A 302 8.88 3.44 3.89
N VAL A 303 7.97 4.44 3.92
CA VAL A 303 8.13 5.67 3.13
C VAL A 303 8.21 6.91 4.06
N PRO A 304 9.27 6.99 4.90
CA PRO A 304 9.47 8.14 5.78
C PRO A 304 9.83 9.41 4.97
N PRO A 305 9.71 10.61 5.56
CA PRO A 305 9.99 11.87 4.88
C PRO A 305 11.37 11.95 4.22
N ALA A 306 12.38 11.25 4.76
CA ALA A 306 13.72 11.21 4.17
C ALA A 306 13.74 10.50 2.80
N VAL A 307 12.99 9.39 2.67
CA VAL A 307 12.84 8.66 1.40
C VAL A 307 12.08 9.52 0.39
N VAL A 308 10.98 10.16 0.80
CA VAL A 308 10.21 11.08 -0.05
C VAL A 308 11.13 12.18 -0.61
N ARG A 309 11.83 12.88 0.27
CA ARG A 309 12.77 13.95 -0.17
C ARG A 309 13.86 13.43 -1.10
N GLY A 310 14.45 12.27 -0.80
CA GLY A 310 15.48 11.68 -1.64
C GLY A 310 15.02 11.34 -3.04
N VAL A 311 13.82 10.76 -3.17
CA VAL A 311 13.22 10.45 -4.49
C VAL A 311 12.94 11.72 -5.28
N VAL A 312 12.42 12.77 -4.63
CA VAL A 312 12.07 14.04 -5.30
C VAL A 312 13.34 14.85 -5.66
N SER A 313 14.29 14.98 -4.74
CA SER A 313 15.47 15.83 -4.95
C SER A 313 16.46 15.30 -6.00
N SER A 314 16.56 13.99 -6.16
CA SER A 314 17.38 13.38 -7.21
C SER A 314 16.77 13.52 -8.62
N ALA A 315 15.65 14.24 -8.77
CA ALA A 315 15.00 14.55 -10.05
C ALA A 315 15.45 15.89 -10.66
N ALA A 316 16.29 16.66 -9.98
CA ALA A 316 16.89 17.86 -10.58
C ALA A 316 17.94 17.45 -11.63
N PRO A 317 17.88 17.98 -12.87
CA PRO A 317 18.85 17.70 -13.93
C PRO A 317 20.23 18.25 -13.61
#